data_77dc1a31e56e7040fb9598ab0bd61dc7
#
_entry.id   77dc1a31e56e7040fb9598ab0bd61dc7
#
_cell.length_a   1.000
_cell.length_b   1.000
_cell.length_c   1.000
_cell.angle_alpha   90.00
_cell.angle_beta   90.00
_cell.angle_gamma   90.00
#
_symmetry.space_group_name_H-M   'P 1'
#
loop_
_entity.id
_entity.type
_entity.pdbx_description
1 polymer ?
#
loop_
_entity_poly.entity_id
_entity_poly.type
_entity_poly.pdbx_seq_one_letter_code
_entity_poly.pdbx_strand_id
1 'polypeptide(L)'
;MKYRVVSVLKDNRPRFLIISDIEEIEILPSKYLKHLDQINASPNTVKSAAFALSYYYNYLQEQTIGLDEITLLSYSEQNKHFIDFLYWVKSGKHTEHNTQTSNKTCNMYLGAVFRYYQFLALEDVLPMLKVLRVKKVSYFDSMGVNHQNAVNSFKGFLREEEPNLEEITSEEIQELINACTNDRDRLLIAMMAETGLRLGEILGIHYTEDIDFERRTVRVRYRESNTNLARAKNAEYRIALLSNTTFEFLVKYISDNRKSLMNSEYLFTKLTGKNKGEPLDADSVYSMLKRLSKKTDINSHPHQLRHYFAEERRKEGWDLNDIRFALGHKKVETTIKYLGENNERLIDATDQYYSNNEDLYQIADFL
;
A
#
# COMPACT_ATOMS: atom_id res chain seq x y z
N MET A 1 -8.97 9.81 -25.00
CA MET A 1 -9.96 9.43 -23.95
C MET A 1 -10.92 10.58 -23.75
N LYS A 2 -12.22 10.28 -23.66
CA LYS A 2 -13.26 11.32 -23.47
C LYS A 2 -13.43 11.73 -22.02
N TYR A 3 -13.11 10.84 -21.06
CA TYR A 3 -13.23 11.11 -19.64
C TYR A 3 -11.87 11.13 -18.97
N ARG A 4 -11.61 12.17 -18.18
CA ARG A 4 -10.34 12.33 -17.45
C ARG A 4 -10.57 12.75 -16.01
N VAL A 5 -9.59 12.48 -15.17
CA VAL A 5 -9.58 12.88 -13.75
C VAL A 5 -8.93 14.24 -13.62
N VAL A 6 -9.60 15.15 -12.93
CA VAL A 6 -9.05 16.45 -12.52
C VAL A 6 -8.98 16.51 -11.00
N SER A 7 -7.87 17.02 -10.47
CA SER A 7 -7.71 17.27 -9.05
C SER A 7 -7.85 18.76 -8.75
N VAL A 8 -8.61 19.08 -7.71
CA VAL A 8 -8.78 20.43 -7.18
C VAL A 8 -8.36 20.42 -5.73
N LEU A 9 -7.53 21.38 -5.33
CA LEU A 9 -7.14 21.52 -3.93
C LEU A 9 -8.24 22.29 -3.17
N LYS A 10 -8.81 21.68 -2.14
CA LYS A 10 -9.77 22.30 -1.23
C LYS A 10 -9.38 21.97 0.22
N ASP A 11 -9.24 22.99 1.06
CA ASP A 11 -8.86 22.84 2.47
C ASP A 11 -7.57 22.02 2.65
N ASN A 12 -6.55 22.28 1.82
CA ASN A 12 -5.29 21.55 1.74
C ASN A 12 -5.42 20.05 1.44
N ARG A 13 -6.59 19.61 0.94
CA ARG A 13 -6.81 18.20 0.51
C ARG A 13 -7.12 18.15 -0.97
N PRO A 14 -6.52 17.23 -1.74
CA PRO A 14 -6.87 17.01 -3.12
C PRO A 14 -8.26 16.36 -3.21
N ARG A 15 -9.14 16.96 -3.99
CA ARG A 15 -10.45 16.46 -4.38
C ARG A 15 -10.36 16.03 -5.84
N PHE A 16 -11.05 14.96 -6.20
CA PHE A 16 -11.00 14.41 -7.55
C PHE A 16 -12.38 14.51 -8.18
N LEU A 17 -12.39 14.94 -9.43
CA LEU A 17 -13.57 15.02 -10.27
C LEU A 17 -13.32 14.26 -11.57
N ILE A 18 -14.36 13.75 -12.18
CA ILE A 18 -14.32 13.18 -13.53
C ILE A 18 -15.01 14.18 -14.45
N ILE A 19 -14.31 14.57 -15.50
CA ILE A 19 -14.80 15.49 -16.50
C ILE A 19 -14.75 14.85 -17.88
N SER A 20 -15.70 15.24 -18.74
CA SER A 20 -15.74 14.86 -20.14
C SER A 20 -14.75 15.68 -20.99
N ASP A 21 -14.61 15.34 -22.26
CA ASP A 21 -13.80 16.08 -23.24
C ASP A 21 -14.34 17.51 -23.53
N ILE A 22 -15.61 17.76 -23.28
CA ILE A 22 -16.23 19.10 -23.33
C ILE A 22 -16.17 19.83 -21.99
N GLU A 23 -15.34 19.37 -21.06
CA GLU A 23 -15.10 19.95 -19.73
C GLU A 23 -16.33 19.97 -18.78
N GLU A 24 -17.34 19.16 -19.05
CA GLU A 24 -18.45 18.97 -18.15
C GLU A 24 -18.14 17.97 -17.05
N ILE A 25 -18.62 18.26 -15.85
CA ILE A 25 -18.44 17.36 -14.69
C ILE A 25 -19.44 16.21 -14.77
N GLU A 26 -18.93 14.99 -14.73
CA GLU A 26 -19.77 13.81 -14.56
C GLU A 26 -20.32 13.73 -13.14
N ILE A 27 -21.63 13.93 -13.02
CA ILE A 27 -22.28 14.16 -11.72
C ILE A 27 -22.25 12.90 -10.85
N LEU A 28 -22.62 11.73 -11.38
CA LEU A 28 -22.76 10.51 -10.60
C LEU A 28 -21.44 10.04 -9.99
N PRO A 29 -20.34 9.87 -10.77
CA PRO A 29 -19.08 9.47 -10.19
C PRO A 29 -18.49 10.56 -9.27
N SER A 30 -18.73 11.84 -9.55
CA SER A 30 -18.30 12.93 -8.68
C SER A 30 -19.02 12.93 -7.33
N LYS A 31 -20.31 12.56 -7.28
CA LYS A 31 -21.05 12.32 -6.03
C LYS A 31 -20.43 11.18 -5.22
N TYR A 32 -20.09 10.07 -5.88
CA TYR A 32 -19.45 8.96 -5.19
C TYR A 32 -18.07 9.33 -4.64
N LEU A 33 -17.24 10.04 -5.41
CA LEU A 33 -15.93 10.51 -4.93
C LEU A 33 -16.08 11.47 -3.74
N LYS A 34 -17.10 12.35 -3.75
CA LYS A 34 -17.43 13.19 -2.61
C LYS A 34 -17.88 12.37 -1.39
N HIS A 35 -18.65 11.32 -1.60
CA HIS A 35 -19.05 10.40 -0.52
C HIS A 35 -17.83 9.73 0.11
N LEU A 36 -16.90 9.19 -0.69
CA LEU A 36 -15.66 8.60 -0.18
C LEU A 36 -14.86 9.58 0.69
N ASP A 37 -14.87 10.82 0.33
CA ASP A 37 -14.22 11.90 1.04
C ASP A 37 -14.94 12.23 2.37
N GLN A 38 -16.26 12.23 2.39
CA GLN A 38 -17.09 12.44 3.58
C GLN A 38 -16.91 11.33 4.63
N ILE A 39 -16.72 10.08 4.18
CA ILE A 39 -16.39 8.95 5.07
C ILE A 39 -14.89 8.87 5.41
N ASN A 40 -14.14 9.94 5.14
CA ASN A 40 -12.72 10.07 5.46
C ASN A 40 -11.80 9.02 4.82
N ALA A 41 -12.15 8.54 3.61
CA ALA A 41 -11.27 7.67 2.84
C ALA A 41 -9.93 8.37 2.56
N SER A 42 -8.85 7.59 2.43
CA SER A 42 -7.54 8.19 2.14
C SER A 42 -7.54 8.87 0.77
N PRO A 43 -6.82 9.99 0.58
CA PRO A 43 -6.70 10.65 -0.73
C PRO A 43 -6.28 9.70 -1.86
N ASN A 44 -5.40 8.76 -1.57
CA ASN A 44 -4.99 7.74 -2.53
C ASN A 44 -6.11 6.76 -2.89
N THR A 45 -6.98 6.43 -1.93
CA THR A 45 -8.18 5.60 -2.19
C THR A 45 -9.15 6.34 -3.13
N VAL A 46 -9.40 7.63 -2.85
CA VAL A 46 -10.28 8.46 -3.69
C VAL A 46 -9.67 8.65 -5.08
N LYS A 47 -8.36 8.95 -5.16
CA LYS A 47 -7.62 9.05 -6.43
C LYS A 47 -7.73 7.77 -7.25
N SER A 48 -7.49 6.63 -6.63
CA SER A 48 -7.56 5.32 -7.29
C SER A 48 -8.97 5.01 -7.81
N ALA A 49 -10.00 5.33 -7.03
CA ALA A 49 -11.39 5.20 -7.44
C ALA A 49 -11.72 6.15 -8.61
N ALA A 50 -11.25 7.40 -8.58
CA ALA A 50 -11.47 8.35 -9.67
C ALA A 50 -10.88 7.85 -10.99
N PHE A 51 -9.63 7.35 -10.98
CA PHE A 51 -9.03 6.78 -12.19
C PHE A 51 -9.77 5.53 -12.67
N ALA A 52 -10.11 4.61 -11.77
CA ALA A 52 -10.86 3.41 -12.14
C ALA A 52 -12.20 3.75 -12.80
N LEU A 53 -12.92 4.73 -12.27
CA LEU A 53 -14.19 5.18 -12.84
C LEU A 53 -14.01 5.92 -14.16
N SER A 54 -12.99 6.77 -14.29
CA SER A 54 -12.69 7.43 -15.57
C SER A 54 -12.40 6.41 -16.67
N TYR A 55 -11.65 5.35 -16.36
CA TYR A 55 -11.39 4.24 -17.29
C TYR A 55 -12.65 3.48 -17.64
N TYR A 56 -13.52 3.23 -16.66
CA TYR A 56 -14.79 2.53 -16.90
C TYR A 56 -15.74 3.36 -17.77
N TYR A 57 -15.83 4.67 -17.56
CA TYR A 57 -16.62 5.56 -18.41
C TYR A 57 -16.09 5.62 -19.84
N ASN A 58 -14.77 5.63 -20.04
CA ASN A 58 -14.15 5.53 -21.36
C ASN A 58 -14.48 4.19 -22.04
N TYR A 59 -14.49 3.09 -21.28
CA TYR A 59 -14.86 1.77 -21.76
C TYR A 59 -16.35 1.72 -22.17
N LEU A 60 -17.26 2.23 -21.34
CA LEU A 60 -18.69 2.32 -21.66
C LEU A 60 -18.93 3.10 -22.96
N GLN A 61 -18.24 4.20 -23.12
CA GLN A 61 -18.31 5.02 -24.33
C GLN A 61 -17.81 4.26 -25.58
N GLU A 62 -16.73 3.51 -25.46
CA GLU A 62 -16.21 2.67 -26.56
C GLU A 62 -17.20 1.58 -26.94
N GLN A 63 -17.90 1.01 -25.93
CA GLN A 63 -18.94 0.01 -26.14
C GLN A 63 -20.30 0.59 -26.56
N THR A 64 -20.46 1.92 -26.55
CA THR A 64 -21.72 2.62 -26.85
C THR A 64 -22.88 2.10 -25.98
N ILE A 65 -22.62 1.90 -24.67
CA ILE A 65 -23.59 1.40 -23.71
C ILE A 65 -23.65 2.33 -22.49
N GLY A 66 -24.86 2.59 -21.99
CA GLY A 66 -25.08 3.43 -20.81
C GLY A 66 -24.86 2.70 -19.49
N LEU A 67 -24.57 3.47 -18.44
CA LEU A 67 -24.37 2.94 -17.08
C LEU A 67 -25.61 2.19 -16.56
N ASP A 68 -26.80 2.69 -16.86
CA ASP A 68 -28.11 2.15 -16.49
C ASP A 68 -28.43 0.87 -17.30
N GLU A 69 -28.10 0.84 -18.58
CA GLU A 69 -28.34 -0.32 -19.45
C GLU A 69 -27.63 -1.57 -18.92
N ILE A 70 -26.43 -1.42 -18.31
CA ILE A 70 -25.72 -2.54 -17.68
C ILE A 70 -26.55 -3.21 -16.59
N THR A 71 -27.37 -2.47 -15.84
CA THR A 71 -28.20 -3.01 -14.76
C THR A 71 -29.36 -3.86 -15.30
N LEU A 72 -29.77 -3.61 -16.53
CA LEU A 72 -30.86 -4.34 -17.21
C LEU A 72 -30.41 -5.68 -17.78
N LEU A 73 -29.14 -5.83 -18.12
CA LEU A 73 -28.57 -7.06 -18.66
C LEU A 73 -28.82 -8.27 -17.76
N SER A 74 -28.85 -9.46 -18.38
CA SER A 74 -28.90 -10.74 -17.65
C SER A 74 -27.59 -10.91 -16.81
N TYR A 75 -27.58 -11.86 -15.87
CA TYR A 75 -26.38 -12.19 -15.10
C TYR A 75 -25.20 -12.56 -16.00
N SER A 76 -25.45 -13.37 -17.04
CA SER A 76 -24.39 -13.82 -17.97
C SER A 76 -23.80 -12.66 -18.77
N GLU A 77 -24.65 -11.76 -19.25
CA GLU A 77 -24.22 -10.57 -19.99
C GLU A 77 -23.45 -9.60 -19.11
N GLN A 78 -23.92 -9.34 -17.88
CA GLN A 78 -23.18 -8.54 -16.90
C GLN A 78 -21.81 -9.16 -16.61
N ASN A 79 -21.76 -10.48 -16.39
CA ASN A 79 -20.51 -11.18 -16.12
C ASN A 79 -19.53 -11.03 -17.29
N LYS A 80 -20.00 -11.22 -18.52
CA LYS A 80 -19.20 -11.00 -19.74
C LYS A 80 -18.70 -9.57 -19.84
N HIS A 81 -19.59 -8.59 -19.67
CA HIS A 81 -19.23 -7.15 -19.75
C HIS A 81 -18.08 -6.79 -18.80
N PHE A 82 -18.12 -7.25 -17.54
CA PHE A 82 -17.07 -6.94 -16.58
C PHE A 82 -15.77 -7.73 -16.82
N ILE A 83 -15.85 -8.93 -17.37
CA ILE A 83 -14.67 -9.67 -17.85
C ILE A 83 -14.03 -8.94 -19.05
N ASP A 84 -14.82 -8.50 -20.01
CA ASP A 84 -14.33 -7.74 -21.17
C ASP A 84 -13.70 -6.42 -20.73
N PHE A 85 -14.24 -5.72 -19.72
CA PHE A 85 -13.61 -4.55 -19.11
C PHE A 85 -12.25 -4.89 -18.49
N LEU A 86 -12.12 -6.00 -17.75
CA LEU A 86 -10.84 -6.45 -17.19
C LEU A 86 -9.78 -6.64 -18.28
N TYR A 87 -10.13 -7.28 -19.40
CA TYR A 87 -9.23 -7.49 -20.53
C TYR A 87 -8.91 -6.20 -21.28
N TRP A 88 -9.86 -5.27 -21.37
CA TRP A 88 -9.64 -3.95 -21.92
C TRP A 88 -8.61 -3.16 -21.10
N VAL A 89 -8.71 -3.20 -19.77
CA VAL A 89 -7.71 -2.64 -18.87
C VAL A 89 -6.37 -3.37 -18.99
N LYS A 90 -6.39 -4.71 -18.98
CA LYS A 90 -5.18 -5.53 -19.05
C LYS A 90 -4.35 -5.26 -20.32
N SER A 91 -5.03 -5.04 -21.45
CA SER A 91 -4.37 -4.71 -22.72
C SER A 91 -3.76 -3.31 -22.77
N GLY A 92 -3.93 -2.49 -21.72
CA GLY A 92 -3.38 -1.13 -21.65
C GLY A 92 -4.20 -0.06 -22.38
N LYS A 93 -5.34 -0.40 -22.98
CA LYS A 93 -6.20 0.55 -23.73
C LYS A 93 -6.67 1.74 -22.91
N HIS A 94 -6.65 1.63 -21.59
CA HIS A 94 -6.97 2.71 -20.64
C HIS A 94 -5.84 3.76 -20.50
N THR A 95 -4.69 3.56 -21.13
CA THR A 95 -3.53 4.47 -21.10
C THR A 95 -3.08 4.83 -22.52
N GLU A 96 -2.45 5.99 -22.66
CA GLU A 96 -1.93 6.47 -23.97
C GLU A 96 -0.81 5.57 -24.54
N HIS A 97 -0.10 4.85 -23.66
CA HIS A 97 1.06 4.04 -24.04
C HIS A 97 0.73 2.55 -24.21
N ASN A 98 -0.52 2.13 -24.09
CA ASN A 98 -0.97 0.73 -24.17
C ASN A 98 -0.10 -0.23 -23.35
N THR A 99 0.35 0.21 -22.17
CA THR A 99 1.18 -0.61 -21.29
C THR A 99 0.33 -1.68 -20.62
N GLN A 100 0.75 -2.94 -20.72
CA GLN A 100 0.06 -4.02 -20.03
C GLN A 100 -0.03 -3.79 -18.53
N THR A 101 -1.21 -4.07 -17.99
CA THR A 101 -1.54 -3.85 -16.58
C THR A 101 -1.61 -5.18 -15.84
N SER A 102 -1.08 -5.24 -14.61
CA SER A 102 -1.09 -6.45 -13.79
C SER A 102 -2.53 -6.89 -13.45
N ASN A 103 -2.74 -8.19 -13.29
CA ASN A 103 -4.04 -8.75 -12.90
C ASN A 103 -4.57 -8.13 -11.60
N LYS A 104 -3.69 -7.89 -10.63
CA LYS A 104 -4.01 -7.21 -9.36
C LYS A 104 -4.57 -5.81 -9.57
N THR A 105 -3.95 -5.02 -10.44
CA THR A 105 -4.42 -3.66 -10.76
C THR A 105 -5.74 -3.69 -11.51
N CYS A 106 -5.92 -4.61 -12.45
CA CYS A 106 -7.20 -4.81 -13.15
C CYS A 106 -8.33 -5.14 -12.17
N ASN A 107 -8.09 -6.09 -11.26
CA ASN A 107 -9.06 -6.48 -10.22
C ASN A 107 -9.37 -5.31 -9.27
N MET A 108 -8.36 -4.50 -8.93
CA MET A 108 -8.54 -3.31 -8.09
C MET A 108 -9.46 -2.28 -8.76
N TYR A 109 -9.27 -2.02 -10.05
CA TYR A 109 -10.15 -1.10 -10.80
C TYR A 109 -11.57 -1.63 -10.90
N LEU A 110 -11.75 -2.90 -11.25
CA LEU A 110 -13.10 -3.50 -11.25
C LEU A 110 -13.76 -3.46 -9.87
N GLY A 111 -12.98 -3.73 -8.81
CA GLY A 111 -13.47 -3.60 -7.44
C GLY A 111 -13.94 -2.19 -7.09
N ALA A 112 -13.29 -1.15 -7.63
CA ALA A 112 -13.75 0.24 -7.46
C ALA A 112 -15.06 0.50 -8.24
N VAL A 113 -15.18 -0.02 -9.45
CA VAL A 113 -16.42 0.05 -10.26
C VAL A 113 -17.58 -0.65 -9.54
N PHE A 114 -17.36 -1.82 -8.97
CA PHE A 114 -18.38 -2.53 -8.21
C PHE A 114 -18.84 -1.78 -6.97
N ARG A 115 -17.94 -1.16 -6.20
CA ARG A 115 -18.30 -0.30 -5.06
C ARG A 115 -19.09 0.93 -5.51
N TYR A 116 -18.79 1.46 -6.67
CA TYR A 116 -19.56 2.56 -7.25
C TYR A 116 -20.99 2.15 -7.59
N TYR A 117 -21.21 0.99 -8.25
CA TYR A 117 -22.56 0.49 -8.50
C TYR A 117 -23.32 0.17 -7.20
N GLN A 118 -22.64 -0.36 -6.19
CA GLN A 118 -23.24 -0.56 -4.87
C GLN A 118 -23.69 0.77 -4.25
N PHE A 119 -22.86 1.82 -4.34
CA PHE A 119 -23.25 3.15 -3.90
C PHE A 119 -24.47 3.68 -4.65
N LEU A 120 -24.50 3.58 -5.96
CA LEU A 120 -25.66 4.02 -6.76
C LEU A 120 -26.94 3.24 -6.43
N ALA A 121 -26.82 1.97 -6.11
CA ALA A 121 -27.96 1.15 -5.69
C ALA A 121 -28.45 1.50 -4.27
N LEU A 122 -27.54 1.88 -3.36
CA LEU A 122 -27.90 2.33 -2.01
C LEU A 122 -28.54 3.73 -2.00
N GLU A 123 -28.19 4.56 -2.99
CA GLU A 123 -28.79 5.89 -3.20
C GLU A 123 -30.07 5.85 -4.08
N ASP A 124 -30.60 4.65 -4.36
CA ASP A 124 -31.77 4.41 -5.21
C ASP A 124 -31.68 5.05 -6.62
N VAL A 125 -30.43 5.26 -7.12
CA VAL A 125 -30.18 5.81 -8.45
C VAL A 125 -30.28 4.73 -9.52
N LEU A 126 -29.73 3.53 -9.26
CA LEU A 126 -29.74 2.39 -10.16
C LEU A 126 -30.07 1.08 -9.41
N PRO A 127 -30.67 0.09 -10.10
CA PRO A 127 -30.83 -1.23 -9.50
C PRO A 127 -29.48 -1.90 -9.19
N MET A 128 -29.45 -2.75 -8.14
CA MET A 128 -28.28 -3.55 -7.81
C MET A 128 -27.94 -4.52 -8.94
N LEU A 129 -26.66 -4.56 -9.34
CA LEU A 129 -26.15 -5.50 -10.32
C LEU A 129 -26.40 -6.95 -9.90
N LYS A 130 -26.84 -7.79 -10.85
CA LYS A 130 -27.07 -9.22 -10.63
C LYS A 130 -25.79 -9.97 -10.24
N VAL A 131 -24.62 -9.56 -10.78
CA VAL A 131 -23.29 -10.11 -10.44
C VAL A 131 -22.82 -9.75 -9.03
N LEU A 132 -23.42 -8.75 -8.39
CA LEU A 132 -23.11 -8.36 -7.01
C LEU A 132 -24.05 -8.97 -5.97
N ARG A 133 -24.99 -9.83 -6.39
CA ARG A 133 -25.84 -10.55 -5.44
C ARG A 133 -24.98 -11.40 -4.52
N VAL A 134 -25.25 -11.27 -3.23
CA VAL A 134 -24.50 -11.96 -2.19
C VAL A 134 -25.00 -13.39 -2.07
N LYS A 135 -24.09 -14.36 -2.17
CA LYS A 135 -24.35 -15.75 -1.80
C LYS A 135 -23.63 -16.04 -0.47
N LYS A 136 -24.34 -16.65 0.46
CA LYS A 136 -23.72 -17.19 1.67
C LYS A 136 -23.02 -18.50 1.30
N VAL A 137 -21.71 -18.54 1.47
CA VAL A 137 -20.91 -19.76 1.28
C VAL A 137 -20.42 -20.18 2.66
N SER A 138 -20.76 -21.41 3.04
CA SER A 138 -20.25 -22.03 4.28
C SER A 138 -18.96 -22.77 3.97
N TYR A 139 -17.96 -22.62 4.82
CA TYR A 139 -16.73 -23.41 4.77
C TYR A 139 -16.30 -23.77 6.19
N PHE A 140 -15.63 -24.90 6.33
CA PHE A 140 -15.02 -25.31 7.59
C PHE A 140 -13.56 -24.89 7.61
N ASP A 141 -13.10 -24.34 8.70
CA ASP A 141 -11.67 -24.09 8.92
C ASP A 141 -10.93 -25.38 9.30
N SER A 142 -9.63 -25.28 9.51
CA SER A 142 -8.78 -26.41 9.91
C SER A 142 -9.13 -26.99 11.29
N MET A 143 -9.91 -26.27 12.08
CA MET A 143 -10.41 -26.71 13.40
C MET A 143 -11.83 -27.27 13.33
N GLY A 144 -12.42 -27.39 12.12
CA GLY A 144 -13.78 -27.90 11.94
C GLY A 144 -14.88 -26.90 12.29
N VAL A 145 -14.57 -25.62 12.48
CA VAL A 145 -15.56 -24.58 12.76
C VAL A 145 -16.19 -24.11 11.47
N ASN A 146 -17.53 -24.10 11.44
CA ASN A 146 -18.27 -23.64 10.27
C ASN A 146 -18.33 -22.11 10.21
N HIS A 147 -17.74 -21.54 9.19
CA HIS A 147 -17.78 -20.11 8.89
C HIS A 147 -18.71 -19.84 7.71
N GLN A 148 -19.49 -18.77 7.79
CA GLN A 148 -20.31 -18.29 6.68
C GLN A 148 -19.76 -16.97 6.17
N ASN A 149 -19.30 -16.97 4.93
CA ASN A 149 -18.89 -15.74 4.25
C ASN A 149 -19.92 -15.32 3.22
N ALA A 150 -20.20 -14.04 3.19
CA ALA A 150 -20.98 -13.41 2.14
C ALA A 150 -20.05 -13.13 0.94
N VAL A 151 -20.25 -13.82 -0.17
CA VAL A 151 -19.42 -13.70 -1.37
C VAL A 151 -20.27 -13.17 -2.52
N ASN A 152 -19.74 -12.18 -3.24
CA ASN A 152 -20.35 -11.71 -4.48
C ASN A 152 -20.43 -12.84 -5.50
N SER A 153 -21.49 -12.86 -6.31
CA SER A 153 -21.69 -13.91 -7.31
C SER A 153 -20.78 -13.79 -8.53
N PHE A 154 -20.06 -12.67 -8.70
CA PHE A 154 -19.10 -12.48 -9.79
C PHE A 154 -17.89 -13.44 -9.65
N LYS A 155 -17.60 -14.15 -10.74
CA LYS A 155 -16.52 -15.16 -10.80
C LYS A 155 -15.43 -14.83 -11.82
N GLY A 156 -15.41 -13.60 -12.33
CA GLY A 156 -14.55 -13.20 -13.43
C GLY A 156 -13.23 -12.52 -13.00
N PHE A 157 -12.91 -12.42 -11.70
CA PHE A 157 -11.63 -11.84 -11.27
C PHE A 157 -10.46 -12.63 -11.84
N LEU A 158 -9.45 -11.88 -12.33
CA LEU A 158 -8.23 -12.46 -12.86
C LEU A 158 -7.40 -13.06 -11.71
N ARG A 159 -6.80 -14.23 -11.95
CA ARG A 159 -5.88 -14.81 -10.96
C ARG A 159 -4.69 -13.87 -10.76
N GLU A 160 -4.51 -13.43 -9.54
CA GLU A 160 -3.37 -12.58 -9.18
C GLU A 160 -2.10 -13.42 -9.11
N GLU A 161 -1.03 -12.88 -9.68
CA GLU A 161 0.31 -13.45 -9.53
C GLU A 161 0.84 -13.04 -8.16
N GLU A 162 1.48 -13.95 -7.45
CA GLU A 162 2.22 -13.62 -6.25
C GLU A 162 3.39 -12.72 -6.65
N PRO A 163 3.57 -11.58 -5.97
CA PRO A 163 4.69 -10.71 -6.26
C PRO A 163 5.99 -11.47 -5.96
N ASN A 164 6.87 -11.56 -6.92
CA ASN A 164 8.23 -11.96 -6.66
C ASN A 164 8.87 -10.86 -5.80
N LEU A 165 9.04 -11.13 -4.51
CA LEU A 165 9.66 -10.19 -3.58
C LEU A 165 11.17 -10.34 -3.77
N GLU A 166 11.75 -9.45 -4.56
CA GLU A 166 13.22 -9.32 -4.59
C GLU A 166 13.65 -8.87 -3.19
N GLU A 167 14.41 -9.73 -2.51
CA GLU A 167 15.00 -9.39 -1.22
C GLU A 167 16.11 -8.36 -1.44
N ILE A 168 16.26 -7.44 -0.51
CA ILE A 168 17.39 -6.51 -0.47
C ILE A 168 18.29 -6.90 0.71
N THR A 169 19.60 -6.88 0.51
CA THR A 169 20.58 -7.25 1.54
C THR A 169 21.04 -6.02 2.35
N SER A 170 21.70 -6.28 3.49
CA SER A 170 22.34 -5.23 4.32
C SER A 170 23.41 -4.47 3.54
N GLU A 171 24.19 -5.18 2.72
CA GLU A 171 25.25 -4.61 1.88
C GLU A 171 24.67 -3.68 0.82
N GLU A 172 23.57 -4.07 0.17
CA GLU A 172 22.88 -3.23 -0.80
C GLU A 172 22.27 -1.99 -0.16
N ILE A 173 21.71 -2.11 1.05
CA ILE A 173 21.22 -0.93 1.81
C ILE A 173 22.37 0.00 2.15
N GLN A 174 23.51 -0.54 2.56
CA GLN A 174 24.71 0.27 2.86
C GLN A 174 25.22 0.98 1.60
N GLU A 175 25.21 0.31 0.46
CA GLU A 175 25.57 0.91 -0.83
C GLU A 175 24.61 2.04 -1.22
N LEU A 176 23.29 1.86 -1.05
CA LEU A 176 22.30 2.91 -1.26
C LEU A 176 22.55 4.13 -0.36
N ILE A 177 22.84 3.91 0.94
CA ILE A 177 23.15 4.96 1.90
C ILE A 177 24.44 5.72 1.48
N ASN A 178 25.48 5.01 1.07
CA ASN A 178 26.73 5.59 0.60
C ASN A 178 26.56 6.38 -0.70
N ALA A 179 25.67 5.95 -1.57
CA ALA A 179 25.34 6.63 -2.82
C ALA A 179 24.54 7.92 -2.63
N CYS A 180 23.92 8.14 -1.46
CA CYS A 180 23.20 9.37 -1.13
C CYS A 180 24.12 10.58 -1.08
N THR A 181 23.65 11.72 -1.59
CA THR A 181 24.42 12.97 -1.63
C THR A 181 24.15 13.90 -0.45
N ASN A 182 23.21 13.54 0.42
CA ASN A 182 22.82 14.37 1.57
C ASN A 182 22.35 13.50 2.75
N ASP A 183 22.45 14.05 3.96
CA ASP A 183 22.17 13.35 5.20
C ASP A 183 20.68 13.07 5.42
N ARG A 184 19.77 13.85 4.84
CA ARG A 184 18.33 13.58 4.87
C ARG A 184 18.01 12.21 4.22
N ASP A 185 18.54 11.98 3.02
CA ASP A 185 18.27 10.77 2.26
C ASP A 185 18.92 9.54 2.92
N ARG A 186 20.13 9.71 3.48
CA ARG A 186 20.82 8.68 4.29
C ARG A 186 19.99 8.26 5.49
N LEU A 187 19.58 9.25 6.29
CA LEU A 187 18.78 9.02 7.48
C LEU A 187 17.43 8.36 7.15
N LEU A 188 16.77 8.82 6.09
CA LEU A 188 15.49 8.26 5.66
C LEU A 188 15.60 6.77 5.31
N ILE A 189 16.61 6.36 4.54
CA ILE A 189 16.83 4.95 4.18
C ILE A 189 17.17 4.14 5.42
N ALA A 190 18.11 4.62 6.28
CA ALA A 190 18.49 3.95 7.50
C ALA A 190 17.29 3.73 8.43
N MET A 191 16.48 4.76 8.67
CA MET A 191 15.28 4.65 9.49
C MET A 191 14.25 3.69 8.90
N MET A 192 14.02 3.69 7.58
CA MET A 192 13.10 2.72 6.96
C MET A 192 13.56 1.29 7.14
N ALA A 193 14.85 1.02 6.93
CA ALA A 193 15.43 -0.31 7.05
C ALA A 193 15.45 -0.81 8.52
N GLU A 194 15.77 0.08 9.46
CA GLU A 194 15.94 -0.27 10.86
C GLU A 194 14.62 -0.40 11.64
N THR A 195 13.59 0.36 11.26
CA THR A 195 12.33 0.41 12.00
C THR A 195 11.17 -0.29 11.31
N GLY A 196 11.29 -0.58 10.02
CA GLY A 196 10.21 -1.12 9.21
C GLY A 196 8.99 -0.19 9.11
N LEU A 197 9.12 1.11 9.39
CA LEU A 197 8.04 2.08 9.25
C LEU A 197 7.53 2.17 7.80
N ARG A 198 6.23 2.34 7.62
CA ARG A 198 5.67 2.64 6.29
C ARG A 198 6.12 4.03 5.85
N LEU A 199 6.26 4.24 4.53
CA LEU A 199 6.65 5.55 4.00
C LEU A 199 5.75 6.69 4.53
N GLY A 200 4.44 6.50 4.58
CA GLY A 200 3.54 7.52 5.12
C GLY A 200 3.68 7.73 6.64
N GLU A 201 4.16 6.75 7.38
CA GLU A 201 4.43 6.89 8.82
C GLU A 201 5.69 7.72 9.05
N ILE A 202 6.77 7.42 8.31
CA ILE A 202 8.05 8.12 8.47
C ILE A 202 7.99 9.57 7.96
N LEU A 203 7.27 9.82 6.87
CA LEU A 203 7.08 11.17 6.34
C LEU A 203 6.13 12.03 7.19
N GLY A 204 5.35 11.42 8.07
CA GLY A 204 4.47 12.11 9.01
C GLY A 204 5.10 12.39 10.38
N ILE A 205 6.39 12.09 10.57
CA ILE A 205 7.08 12.36 11.84
C ILE A 205 7.30 13.87 12.02
N HIS A 206 6.83 14.38 13.15
CA HIS A 206 7.12 15.74 13.62
C HIS A 206 8.28 15.67 14.61
N TYR A 207 9.38 16.37 14.30
CA TYR A 207 10.61 16.22 15.07
C TYR A 207 10.49 16.78 16.51
N THR A 208 9.57 17.72 16.76
CA THR A 208 9.34 18.32 18.08
C THR A 208 8.46 17.48 19.00
N GLU A 209 7.57 16.64 18.44
CA GLU A 209 6.55 15.94 19.22
C GLU A 209 6.73 14.43 19.25
N ASP A 210 7.32 13.86 18.18
CA ASP A 210 7.32 12.42 17.97
C ASP A 210 8.64 11.75 18.34
N ILE A 211 9.71 12.54 18.61
CA ILE A 211 11.03 12.01 19.00
C ILE A 211 11.17 12.11 20.52
N ASP A 212 11.41 10.96 21.13
CA ASP A 212 11.78 10.87 22.54
C ASP A 212 13.29 10.71 22.65
N PHE A 213 13.96 11.80 23.02
CA PHE A 213 15.43 11.86 23.06
C PHE A 213 16.03 11.05 24.22
N GLU A 214 15.29 10.84 25.30
CA GLU A 214 15.75 10.03 26.43
C GLU A 214 15.67 8.54 26.13
N ARG A 215 14.56 8.10 25.53
CA ARG A 215 14.31 6.71 25.21
C ARG A 215 14.79 6.29 23.83
N ARG A 216 15.28 7.23 23.02
CA ARG A 216 15.71 7.01 21.62
C ARG A 216 14.63 6.35 20.77
N THR A 217 13.40 6.81 20.93
CA THR A 217 12.26 6.28 20.22
C THR A 217 11.59 7.31 19.34
N VAL A 218 10.96 6.81 18.29
CA VAL A 218 10.12 7.61 17.38
C VAL A 218 8.68 7.12 17.52
N ARG A 219 7.78 8.04 17.80
CA ARG A 219 6.34 7.76 17.95
C ARG A 219 5.64 7.91 16.60
N VAL A 220 4.92 6.87 16.20
CA VAL A 220 4.04 6.94 15.04
C VAL A 220 2.67 7.43 15.49
N ARG A 221 2.24 8.58 14.99
CA ARG A 221 0.93 9.17 15.30
C ARG A 221 0.10 9.32 14.02
N TYR A 222 -1.19 9.09 14.16
CA TYR A 222 -2.12 9.41 13.09
C TYR A 222 -2.45 10.91 13.10
N ARG A 223 -2.21 11.60 11.99
CA ARG A 223 -2.58 12.99 11.77
C ARG A 223 -3.34 13.12 10.45
N GLU A 224 -4.49 13.76 10.50
CA GLU A 224 -5.29 14.02 9.30
C GLU A 224 -4.82 15.27 8.54
N SER A 225 -4.19 16.19 9.27
CA SER A 225 -3.80 17.52 8.79
C SER A 225 -2.42 17.59 8.14
N ASN A 226 -1.74 16.46 7.96
CA ASN A 226 -0.43 16.44 7.30
C ASN A 226 -0.51 17.02 5.88
N THR A 227 0.21 18.11 5.64
CA THR A 227 0.20 18.84 4.37
C THR A 227 0.84 18.07 3.23
N ASN A 228 1.74 17.13 3.53
CA ASN A 228 2.34 16.20 2.55
C ASN A 228 1.50 14.94 2.32
N LEU A 229 0.26 14.90 2.82
CA LEU A 229 -0.67 13.76 2.75
C LEU A 229 -0.16 12.47 3.40
N ALA A 230 0.90 12.55 4.18
CA ALA A 230 1.44 11.42 4.94
C ALA A 230 0.43 11.00 6.01
N ARG A 231 0.14 9.69 6.08
CA ARG A 231 -0.79 9.12 7.06
C ARG A 231 -0.27 7.81 7.61
N ALA A 232 -0.37 7.65 8.92
CA ALA A 232 -0.29 6.34 9.54
C ALA A 232 -1.54 5.53 9.14
N LYS A 233 -1.35 4.45 8.38
CA LYS A 233 -2.45 3.59 7.98
C LYS A 233 -3.07 2.94 9.22
N ASN A 234 -4.38 2.92 9.32
CA ASN A 234 -5.18 2.34 10.41
C ASN A 234 -5.21 3.13 11.74
N ALA A 235 -4.74 4.37 11.78
CA ALA A 235 -4.76 5.23 12.97
C ALA A 235 -4.08 4.61 14.21
N GLU A 236 -3.11 3.70 14.01
CA GLU A 236 -2.44 3.01 15.13
C GLU A 236 -1.29 3.86 15.69
N TYR A 237 -1.29 3.97 17.01
CA TYR A 237 -0.16 4.48 17.77
C TYR A 237 0.85 3.35 18.01
N ARG A 238 2.10 3.60 17.71
CA ARG A 238 3.20 2.69 18.04
C ARG A 238 4.51 3.44 18.22
N ILE A 239 5.48 2.76 18.80
CA ILE A 239 6.83 3.27 19.01
C ILE A 239 7.78 2.47 18.13
N ALA A 240 8.68 3.16 17.43
CA ALA A 240 9.81 2.57 16.74
C ALA A 240 11.11 2.92 17.52
N LEU A 241 11.95 1.93 17.74
CA LEU A 241 13.25 2.11 18.37
C LEU A 241 14.32 2.24 17.28
N LEU A 242 15.30 3.12 17.54
CA LEU A 242 16.47 3.29 16.71
C LEU A 242 17.71 2.76 17.45
N SER A 243 18.69 2.26 16.71
CA SER A 243 20.01 1.98 17.25
C SER A 243 20.68 3.26 17.75
N ASN A 244 21.68 3.13 18.62
CA ASN A 244 22.42 4.28 19.12
C ASN A 244 22.99 5.10 17.96
N THR A 245 23.61 4.44 17.00
CA THR A 245 24.26 5.07 15.84
C THR A 245 23.27 5.84 14.96
N THR A 246 22.14 5.22 14.63
CA THR A 246 21.10 5.88 13.81
C THR A 246 20.45 7.03 14.57
N PHE A 247 20.29 6.89 15.89
CA PHE A 247 19.75 7.97 16.71
C PHE A 247 20.73 9.14 16.85
N GLU A 248 22.02 8.90 17.04
CA GLU A 248 23.05 9.96 17.02
C GLU A 248 23.09 10.68 15.68
N PHE A 249 22.97 9.94 14.58
CA PHE A 249 22.87 10.52 13.25
C PHE A 249 21.58 11.35 13.06
N LEU A 250 20.46 10.92 13.62
CA LEU A 250 19.21 11.70 13.66
C LEU A 250 19.41 13.01 14.43
N VAL A 251 20.04 12.98 15.61
CA VAL A 251 20.32 14.19 16.41
C VAL A 251 21.23 15.15 15.64
N LYS A 252 22.28 14.62 15.03
CA LYS A 252 23.18 15.40 14.16
C LYS A 252 22.41 16.05 13.02
N TYR A 253 21.58 15.28 12.31
CA TYR A 253 20.76 15.80 11.21
C TYR A 253 19.84 16.93 11.65
N ILE A 254 19.16 16.81 12.79
CA ILE A 254 18.30 17.86 13.35
C ILE A 254 19.14 19.12 13.69
N SER A 255 20.29 18.94 14.29
CA SER A 255 21.20 20.05 14.65
C SER A 255 21.67 20.81 13.41
N ASP A 256 22.20 20.08 12.42
CA ASP A 256 22.75 20.67 11.19
C ASP A 256 21.68 21.36 10.33
N ASN A 257 20.44 20.87 10.39
CA ASN A 257 19.33 21.41 9.62
C ASN A 257 18.37 22.28 10.44
N ARG A 258 18.73 22.68 11.65
CA ARG A 258 17.88 23.42 12.59
C ARG A 258 17.16 24.62 11.95
N LYS A 259 17.87 25.43 11.18
CA LYS A 259 17.29 26.62 10.52
C LYS A 259 16.19 26.27 9.51
N SER A 260 16.33 25.15 8.82
CA SER A 260 15.34 24.66 7.84
C SER A 260 14.14 24.03 8.54
N LEU A 261 14.39 23.30 9.63
CA LEU A 261 13.37 22.59 10.41
C LEU A 261 12.54 23.53 11.28
N MET A 262 13.09 24.66 11.76
CA MET A 262 12.33 25.64 12.55
C MET A 262 11.11 26.21 11.83
N ASN A 263 11.09 26.17 10.49
CA ASN A 263 9.97 26.61 9.66
C ASN A 263 9.04 25.47 9.28
N SER A 264 9.30 24.26 9.77
CA SER A 264 8.52 23.06 9.48
C SER A 264 8.47 22.18 10.73
N GLU A 265 7.32 21.63 11.05
CA GLU A 265 7.20 20.65 12.14
C GLU A 265 7.74 19.27 11.73
N TYR A 266 7.86 19.02 10.43
CA TYR A 266 8.25 17.73 9.87
C TYR A 266 9.74 17.46 9.98
N LEU A 267 10.08 16.21 10.33
CA LEU A 267 11.47 15.76 10.37
C LEU A 267 12.13 15.80 8.97
N PHE A 268 11.40 15.43 7.95
CA PHE A 268 11.91 15.38 6.58
C PHE A 268 11.30 16.48 5.72
N THR A 269 12.15 17.36 5.18
CA THR A 269 11.75 18.47 4.31
C THR A 269 12.47 18.42 2.96
N LYS A 270 11.92 19.11 1.97
CA LYS A 270 12.54 19.28 0.64
C LYS A 270 13.77 20.19 0.77
N LEU A 271 14.93 19.74 0.26
CA LEU A 271 16.21 20.45 0.42
C LEU A 271 16.47 21.48 -0.67
N THR A 272 15.84 21.32 -1.84
CA THR A 272 16.13 22.12 -3.04
C THR A 272 14.85 22.47 -3.79
N GLY A 273 14.98 23.40 -4.76
CA GLY A 273 13.89 23.79 -5.64
C GLY A 273 12.97 24.87 -5.06
N LYS A 274 11.89 25.15 -5.78
CA LYS A 274 10.89 26.18 -5.44
C LYS A 274 10.21 25.89 -4.08
N ASN A 275 10.07 24.61 -3.75
CA ASN A 275 9.38 24.13 -2.56
C ASN A 275 10.35 23.74 -1.43
N LYS A 276 11.56 24.33 -1.42
CA LYS A 276 12.53 24.10 -0.33
C LYS A 276 11.93 24.45 1.03
N GLY A 277 12.10 23.54 1.99
CA GLY A 277 11.57 23.68 3.36
C GLY A 277 10.15 23.13 3.55
N GLU A 278 9.42 22.86 2.47
CA GLU A 278 8.15 22.14 2.56
C GLU A 278 8.36 20.68 2.99
N PRO A 279 7.36 20.05 3.64
CA PRO A 279 7.42 18.65 3.99
C PRO A 279 7.72 17.75 2.80
N LEU A 280 8.57 16.75 3.02
CA LEU A 280 8.89 15.76 1.99
C LEU A 280 7.66 14.89 1.69
N ASP A 281 7.37 14.67 0.42
CA ASP A 281 6.26 13.85 -0.05
C ASP A 281 6.73 12.48 -0.60
N ALA A 282 5.79 11.55 -0.78
CA ALA A 282 6.07 10.21 -1.25
C ALA A 282 6.68 10.20 -2.67
N ASP A 283 6.21 11.05 -3.57
CA ASP A 283 6.69 11.12 -4.96
C ASP A 283 8.17 11.54 -5.01
N SER A 284 8.57 12.46 -4.11
CA SER A 284 9.97 12.86 -3.95
C SER A 284 10.85 11.70 -3.48
N VAL A 285 10.36 10.84 -2.58
CA VAL A 285 11.10 9.66 -2.13
C VAL A 285 11.23 8.62 -3.23
N TYR A 286 10.16 8.31 -3.96
CA TYR A 286 10.25 7.40 -5.12
C TYR A 286 11.20 7.93 -6.18
N SER A 287 11.19 9.24 -6.44
CA SER A 287 12.12 9.88 -7.38
C SER A 287 13.57 9.79 -6.88
N MET A 288 13.81 9.92 -5.58
CA MET A 288 15.11 9.74 -4.96
C MET A 288 15.60 8.31 -5.11
N LEU A 289 14.79 7.30 -4.75
CA LEU A 289 15.15 5.88 -4.88
C LEU A 289 15.42 5.50 -6.35
N LYS A 290 14.62 6.00 -7.30
CA LYS A 290 14.86 5.81 -8.74
C LYS A 290 16.20 6.37 -9.21
N ARG A 291 16.65 7.51 -8.66
CA ARG A 291 17.97 8.07 -8.95
C ARG A 291 19.09 7.22 -8.37
N LEU A 292 18.91 6.73 -7.14
CA LEU A 292 19.86 5.84 -6.49
C LEU A 292 19.98 4.52 -7.26
N SER A 293 18.86 3.90 -7.65
CA SER A 293 18.84 2.69 -8.48
C SER A 293 19.65 2.85 -9.76
N LYS A 294 19.54 3.99 -10.45
CA LYS A 294 20.36 4.26 -11.64
C LYS A 294 21.85 4.41 -11.37
N LYS A 295 22.23 4.74 -10.13
CA LYS A 295 23.61 4.96 -9.73
C LYS A 295 24.29 3.68 -9.21
N THR A 296 23.53 2.82 -8.55
CA THR A 296 24.02 1.60 -7.88
C THR A 296 23.58 0.32 -8.57
N ASP A 297 22.70 0.40 -9.55
CA ASP A 297 22.01 -0.75 -10.17
C ASP A 297 21.14 -1.58 -9.19
N ILE A 298 20.93 -1.06 -7.97
CA ILE A 298 20.09 -1.68 -6.95
C ILE A 298 18.68 -1.13 -7.09
N ASN A 299 17.73 -1.98 -7.47
CA ASN A 299 16.32 -1.60 -7.51
C ASN A 299 15.74 -1.65 -6.11
N SER A 300 15.32 -0.50 -5.58
CA SER A 300 14.78 -0.41 -4.22
C SER A 300 13.52 0.42 -4.14
N HIS A 301 12.64 0.05 -3.22
CA HIS A 301 11.42 0.79 -2.90
C HIS A 301 11.07 0.68 -1.41
N PRO A 302 10.27 1.61 -0.85
CA PRO A 302 10.00 1.66 0.59
C PRO A 302 9.45 0.37 1.20
N HIS A 303 8.64 -0.37 0.45
CA HIS A 303 8.08 -1.64 0.91
C HIS A 303 9.15 -2.72 1.06
N GLN A 304 10.18 -2.72 0.19
CA GLN A 304 11.28 -3.68 0.23
C GLN A 304 12.14 -3.48 1.48
N LEU A 305 12.44 -2.23 1.85
CA LEU A 305 13.15 -1.93 3.10
C LEU A 305 12.35 -2.40 4.34
N ARG A 306 11.04 -2.31 4.28
CA ARG A 306 10.17 -2.83 5.34
C ARG A 306 10.12 -4.37 5.35
N HIS A 307 10.17 -5.04 4.19
CA HIS A 307 10.35 -6.50 4.11
C HIS A 307 11.69 -6.92 4.69
N TYR A 308 12.77 -6.23 4.33
CA TYR A 308 14.09 -6.43 4.90
C TYR A 308 14.04 -6.39 6.44
N PHE A 309 13.43 -5.36 7.03
CA PHE A 309 13.26 -5.30 8.49
C PHE A 309 12.61 -6.56 9.05
N ALA A 310 11.52 -7.02 8.43
CA ALA A 310 10.78 -8.19 8.92
C ALA A 310 11.63 -9.46 8.85
N GLU A 311 12.30 -9.68 7.71
CA GLU A 311 13.14 -10.85 7.48
C GLU A 311 14.37 -10.89 8.41
N GLU A 312 15.06 -9.75 8.58
CA GLU A 312 16.21 -9.68 9.49
C GLU A 312 15.80 -9.97 10.95
N ARG A 313 14.67 -9.39 11.41
CA ARG A 313 14.19 -9.69 12.77
C ARG A 313 13.76 -11.15 12.93
N ARG A 314 13.23 -11.76 11.88
CA ARG A 314 12.94 -13.19 11.85
C ARG A 314 14.21 -14.05 11.92
N LYS A 315 15.23 -13.71 11.14
CA LYS A 315 16.55 -14.40 11.17
C LYS A 315 17.17 -14.31 12.57
N GLU A 316 17.04 -13.17 13.24
CA GLU A 316 17.49 -12.95 14.61
C GLU A 316 16.60 -13.61 15.69
N GLY A 317 15.58 -14.37 15.29
CA GLY A 317 14.75 -15.18 16.20
C GLY A 317 13.60 -14.42 16.88
N TRP A 318 13.24 -13.22 16.41
CA TRP A 318 12.07 -12.51 16.96
C TRP A 318 10.79 -13.31 16.76
N ASP A 319 9.92 -13.28 17.79
CA ASP A 319 8.59 -13.86 17.68
C ASP A 319 7.74 -13.12 16.62
N LEU A 320 6.86 -13.87 15.94
CA LEU A 320 5.97 -13.30 14.92
C LEU A 320 5.09 -12.16 15.44
N ASN A 321 4.69 -12.23 16.73
CA ASN A 321 3.90 -11.16 17.33
C ASN A 321 4.73 -9.90 17.55
N ASP A 322 6.00 -10.03 17.94
CA ASP A 322 6.90 -8.89 18.11
C ASP A 322 7.14 -8.19 16.78
N ILE A 323 7.41 -8.96 15.70
CA ILE A 323 7.52 -8.43 14.35
C ILE A 323 6.19 -7.78 13.92
N ARG A 324 5.05 -8.41 14.20
CA ARG A 324 3.73 -7.88 13.91
C ARG A 324 3.48 -6.54 14.60
N PHE A 325 3.81 -6.43 15.89
CA PHE A 325 3.69 -5.19 16.66
C PHE A 325 4.64 -4.11 16.13
N ALA A 326 5.90 -4.44 15.90
CA ALA A 326 6.88 -3.51 15.32
C ALA A 326 6.44 -2.97 13.96
N LEU A 327 5.84 -3.81 13.12
CA LEU A 327 5.29 -3.41 11.83
C LEU A 327 3.92 -2.72 11.91
N GLY A 328 3.18 -2.81 13.03
CA GLY A 328 1.82 -2.31 13.15
C GLY A 328 0.86 -3.06 12.21
N HIS A 329 0.88 -4.39 12.24
CA HIS A 329 -0.08 -5.22 11.52
C HIS A 329 -1.22 -5.66 12.46
N LYS A 330 -2.46 -5.37 12.08
CA LYS A 330 -3.65 -5.81 12.85
C LYS A 330 -3.82 -7.32 12.87
N LYS A 331 -3.42 -7.98 11.78
CA LYS A 331 -3.57 -9.42 11.58
C LYS A 331 -2.21 -10.08 11.37
N VAL A 332 -2.03 -11.25 11.96
CA VAL A 332 -0.80 -12.05 11.82
C VAL A 332 -0.57 -12.47 10.36
N GLU A 333 -1.63 -12.78 9.62
CA GLU A 333 -1.57 -13.17 8.21
C GLU A 333 -0.93 -12.07 7.34
N THR A 334 -1.05 -10.82 7.76
CA THR A 334 -0.37 -9.71 7.07
C THR A 334 1.14 -9.77 7.29
N THR A 335 1.59 -10.19 8.47
CA THR A 335 3.02 -10.36 8.78
C THR A 335 3.59 -11.54 8.02
N ILE A 336 2.88 -12.66 7.99
CA ILE A 336 3.30 -13.88 7.28
C ILE A 336 3.57 -13.59 5.78
N LYS A 337 2.77 -12.72 5.14
CA LYS A 337 3.02 -12.28 3.75
C LYS A 337 4.31 -11.48 3.54
N TYR A 338 4.87 -10.94 4.60
CA TYR A 338 6.17 -10.24 4.58
C TYR A 338 7.35 -11.16 4.88
N LEU A 339 7.06 -12.38 5.31
CA LEU A 339 8.06 -13.41 5.57
C LEU A 339 7.95 -14.40 4.43
N GLY A 340 8.98 -14.52 3.62
CA GLY A 340 9.04 -15.50 2.53
C GLY A 340 8.81 -16.92 3.04
N GLU A 341 8.31 -17.81 2.21
CA GLU A 341 8.30 -19.25 2.48
C GLU A 341 9.74 -19.73 2.52
N ASN A 342 10.28 -19.96 3.71
CA ASN A 342 11.64 -20.45 3.86
C ASN A 342 11.64 -21.88 4.40
N ASN A 343 11.79 -22.84 3.49
CA ASN A 343 11.94 -24.25 3.83
C ASN A 343 13.23 -24.52 4.62
N GLU A 344 14.27 -23.71 4.46
CA GLU A 344 15.54 -23.86 5.19
C GLU A 344 15.33 -23.74 6.71
N ARG A 345 14.52 -22.75 7.14
CA ARG A 345 14.22 -22.61 8.57
C ARG A 345 13.44 -23.79 9.14
N LEU A 346 12.56 -24.40 8.34
CA LEU A 346 11.86 -25.61 8.76
C LEU A 346 12.85 -26.76 8.90
N ILE A 347 13.80 -26.89 7.99
CA ILE A 347 14.88 -27.87 8.05
C ILE A 347 15.72 -27.63 9.31
N ASP A 348 16.23 -26.41 9.51
CA ASP A 348 17.05 -26.05 10.67
C ASP A 348 16.32 -26.31 12.01
N ALA A 349 15.06 -25.89 12.11
CA ALA A 349 14.26 -26.13 13.30
C ALA A 349 13.99 -27.63 13.54
N THR A 350 13.83 -28.39 12.45
CA THR A 350 13.62 -29.83 12.49
C THR A 350 14.90 -30.54 12.91
N ASP A 351 16.06 -30.16 12.34
CA ASP A 351 17.36 -30.71 12.69
C ASP A 351 17.73 -30.38 14.15
N GLN A 352 17.44 -29.14 14.60
CA GLN A 352 17.65 -28.78 16.01
C GLN A 352 16.76 -29.60 16.95
N TYR A 353 15.47 -29.80 16.57
CA TYR A 353 14.55 -30.61 17.36
C TYR A 353 15.05 -32.06 17.47
N TYR A 354 15.44 -32.67 16.36
CA TYR A 354 15.93 -34.07 16.35
C TYR A 354 17.31 -34.22 17.01
N SER A 355 18.17 -33.21 16.92
CA SER A 355 19.45 -33.21 17.65
C SER A 355 19.25 -33.22 19.18
N ASN A 356 18.19 -32.55 19.64
CA ASN A 356 17.82 -32.51 21.06
C ASN A 356 17.00 -33.72 21.53
N ASN A 357 16.40 -34.48 20.61
CA ASN A 357 15.49 -35.60 20.87
C ASN A 357 15.89 -36.82 20.04
N GLU A 358 17.20 -37.10 19.96
CA GLU A 358 17.73 -38.21 19.20
C GLU A 358 17.13 -39.54 19.73
N ASP A 359 16.60 -40.35 18.79
CA ASP A 359 15.94 -41.60 19.06
C ASP A 359 14.82 -41.58 20.12
N LEU A 360 14.03 -40.49 20.11
CA LEU A 360 12.90 -40.29 21.04
C LEU A 360 11.95 -41.51 21.13
N TYR A 361 11.83 -42.24 20.05
CA TYR A 361 10.94 -43.40 19.92
C TYR A 361 11.68 -44.76 20.00
N GLN A 362 12.96 -44.76 20.35
CA GLN A 362 13.80 -45.96 20.47
C GLN A 362 13.77 -46.84 19.22
N ILE A 363 13.76 -46.25 18.03
CA ILE A 363 13.75 -46.97 16.75
C ILE A 363 15.13 -47.57 16.45
N ALA A 364 16.18 -47.00 17.02
CA ALA A 364 17.53 -47.57 16.89
C ALA A 364 17.62 -49.03 17.38
N ASP A 365 16.76 -49.43 18.28
CA ASP A 365 16.70 -50.82 18.79
C ASP A 365 16.21 -51.82 17.71
N PHE A 366 15.66 -51.35 16.60
CA PHE A 366 15.15 -52.15 15.47
C PHE A 366 15.99 -52.07 14.22
N LEU A 367 17.09 -51.31 14.23
CA LEU A 367 18.05 -51.21 13.15
C LEU A 367 19.21 -52.21 13.33
#